data_9a85dfa8bd14301baaa99ba2c561ef89
#
_entry.id   9a85dfa8bd14301baaa99ba2c561ef89
#
_cell.length_a   1.000
_cell.length_b   1.000
_cell.length_c   1.000
_cell.angle_alpha   90.00
_cell.angle_beta   90.00
_cell.angle_gamma   90.00
#
_symmetry.space_group_name_H-M   'P 1'
#
loop_
_entity.id
_entity.type
_entity.pdbx_description
1 polymer ?
#
loop_
_entity_poly.entity_id
_entity_poly.type
_entity_poly.pdbx_seq_one_letter_code
_entity_poly.pdbx_strand_id
1 'polypeptide(L)'
;NLACISNDASFELDERLSTSINLDAFEPMVIAAKKAGVRRFIYCSSSSVYGVSESPDVTEDHPLVPLTLYNKYKGMCEPLLWKHQSPEFVCVTIRPATLCGYAPRQRLDLSVNILTNHAFNAGKITVFGGSQKRPNLHIQDKCDLYQLLLEVDDDKIAGQTFNAGFQNLSIMEIAQIVKRVVQQEFPEKGDIPIITTPTDDIRSYHVNSDKIKRVLGFQPKHSMEDAVRDLCKAFKQGKLPNSMQDTFYFNVRRLKELKAA
;
A
#
# COMPACT_ATOMS: atom_id res chain seq x y z
N ASN A 1 -7.14 12.18 3.44
CA ASN A 1 -6.19 12.59 2.40
C ASN A 1 -5.41 11.40 1.86
N LEU A 2 -5.51 11.19 0.55
CA LEU A 2 -4.80 10.14 -0.20
C LEU A 2 -3.84 10.72 -1.24
N ALA A 3 -3.83 12.05 -1.44
CA ALA A 3 -3.01 12.70 -2.45
C ALA A 3 -1.52 12.63 -2.08
N CYS A 4 -0.71 12.05 -2.92
CA CYS A 4 0.75 12.03 -2.80
C CYS A 4 1.40 11.47 -4.07
N ILE A 5 2.68 11.77 -4.28
CA ILE A 5 3.53 10.95 -5.14
C ILE A 5 3.86 9.70 -4.31
N SER A 6 3.35 8.56 -4.75
CA SER A 6 3.40 7.31 -3.97
C SER A 6 4.51 6.40 -4.46
N ASN A 7 5.12 5.69 -3.53
CA ASN A 7 6.30 4.82 -3.56
C ASN A 7 7.65 5.52 -3.74
N ASP A 8 8.70 4.81 -3.30
CA ASP A 8 10.08 5.30 -3.24
C ASP A 8 10.61 5.69 -4.62
N ALA A 9 10.54 4.77 -5.59
CA ALA A 9 11.08 4.98 -6.93
C ALA A 9 10.39 6.10 -7.71
N SER A 10 9.11 6.38 -7.45
CA SER A 10 8.40 7.52 -8.03
C SER A 10 8.81 8.83 -7.38
N PHE A 11 9.06 8.80 -6.07
CA PHE A 11 9.50 9.97 -5.31
C PHE A 11 10.88 10.45 -5.76
N GLU A 12 11.81 9.52 -5.98
CA GLU A 12 13.20 9.78 -6.38
C GLU A 12 13.35 10.37 -7.79
N LEU A 13 12.32 10.27 -8.65
CA LEU A 13 12.37 10.85 -10.00
C LEU A 13 12.49 12.39 -9.99
N ASP A 14 11.95 13.04 -8.98
CA ASP A 14 12.02 14.49 -8.75
C ASP A 14 11.76 14.78 -7.28
N GLU A 15 12.82 14.79 -6.51
CA GLU A 15 12.72 15.00 -5.06
C GLU A 15 12.13 16.37 -4.71
N ARG A 16 12.43 17.41 -5.48
CA ARG A 16 11.90 18.76 -5.23
C ARG A 16 10.38 18.80 -5.41
N LEU A 17 9.89 18.28 -6.53
CA LEU A 17 8.45 18.19 -6.79
C LEU A 17 7.77 17.28 -5.76
N SER A 18 8.39 16.15 -5.46
CA SER A 18 7.87 15.18 -4.49
C SER A 18 7.80 15.76 -3.09
N THR A 19 8.81 16.52 -2.67
CA THR A 19 8.83 17.23 -1.38
C THR A 19 7.71 18.27 -1.31
N SER A 20 7.56 19.09 -2.35
CA SER A 20 6.53 20.13 -2.38
C SER A 20 5.11 19.56 -2.27
N ILE A 21 4.86 18.40 -2.87
CA ILE A 21 3.54 17.73 -2.85
C ILE A 21 3.33 16.95 -1.55
N ASN A 22 4.33 16.16 -1.11
CA ASN A 22 4.13 15.21 -0.01
C ASN A 22 4.35 15.81 1.37
N LEU A 23 5.19 16.83 1.49
CA LEU A 23 5.53 17.45 2.77
C LEU A 23 5.08 18.91 2.86
N ASP A 24 5.56 19.79 1.95
CA ASP A 24 5.36 21.23 2.09
C ASP A 24 3.89 21.63 1.99
N ALA A 25 3.11 20.98 1.12
CA ALA A 25 1.68 21.22 0.95
C ALA A 25 0.82 20.61 2.08
N PHE A 26 1.38 19.73 2.92
CA PHE A 26 0.57 18.92 3.85
C PHE A 26 -0.05 19.77 4.96
N GLU A 27 0.75 20.47 5.77
CA GLU A 27 0.22 21.28 6.88
C GLU A 27 -0.65 22.46 6.39
N PRO A 28 -0.31 23.21 5.32
CA PRO A 28 -1.21 24.18 4.70
C PRO A 28 -2.58 23.62 4.32
N MET A 29 -2.62 22.39 3.76
CA MET A 29 -3.87 21.71 3.41
C MET A 29 -4.69 21.34 4.67
N VAL A 30 -4.04 20.84 5.73
CA VAL A 30 -4.69 20.53 7.01
C VAL A 30 -5.32 21.80 7.60
N ILE A 31 -4.59 22.92 7.61
CA ILE A 31 -5.07 24.21 8.08
C ILE A 31 -6.28 24.68 7.24
N ALA A 32 -6.19 24.56 5.92
CA ALA A 32 -7.29 24.94 5.02
C ALA A 32 -8.55 24.10 5.27
N ALA A 33 -8.37 22.77 5.43
CA ALA A 33 -9.47 21.86 5.75
C ALA A 33 -10.15 22.22 7.08
N LYS A 34 -9.37 22.48 8.13
CA LYS A 34 -9.90 22.90 9.44
C LYS A 34 -10.67 24.24 9.34
N LYS A 35 -10.11 25.23 8.66
CA LYS A 35 -10.76 26.53 8.43
C LYS A 35 -12.06 26.40 7.61
N ALA A 36 -12.13 25.44 6.70
CA ALA A 36 -13.32 25.15 5.89
C ALA A 36 -14.41 24.36 6.65
N GLY A 37 -14.23 24.07 7.94
CA GLY A 37 -15.22 23.37 8.75
C GLY A 37 -15.22 21.84 8.53
N VAL A 38 -14.17 21.26 7.97
CA VAL A 38 -14.01 19.80 7.92
C VAL A 38 -13.94 19.29 9.35
N ARG A 39 -14.78 18.32 9.69
CA ARG A 39 -14.84 17.76 11.06
C ARG A 39 -13.85 16.61 11.26
N ARG A 40 -13.54 15.84 10.23
CA ARG A 40 -12.71 14.64 10.32
C ARG A 40 -11.67 14.59 9.21
N PHE A 41 -10.41 14.44 9.59
CA PHE A 41 -9.30 14.35 8.65
C PHE A 41 -8.60 12.99 8.80
N ILE A 42 -8.72 12.13 7.80
CA ILE A 42 -8.10 10.81 7.76
C ILE A 42 -6.83 10.90 6.90
N TYR A 43 -5.68 10.67 7.51
CA TYR A 43 -4.39 10.69 6.82
C TYR A 43 -3.93 9.28 6.46
N CYS A 44 -3.61 9.07 5.19
CA CYS A 44 -2.97 7.85 4.71
C CYS A 44 -1.45 7.99 4.79
N SER A 45 -0.86 7.54 5.91
CA SER A 45 0.57 7.33 6.06
C SER A 45 1.00 6.03 5.36
N SER A 46 1.91 5.26 5.90
CA SER A 46 2.39 4.00 5.33
C SER A 46 3.00 3.11 6.42
N SER A 47 2.85 1.80 6.34
CA SER A 47 3.60 0.87 7.19
C SER A 47 5.11 0.89 6.94
N SER A 48 5.55 1.40 5.81
CA SER A 48 6.98 1.53 5.48
C SER A 48 7.71 2.60 6.30
N VAL A 49 7.00 3.42 7.08
CA VAL A 49 7.61 4.39 8.02
C VAL A 49 8.45 3.73 9.11
N TYR A 50 8.17 2.46 9.42
CA TYR A 50 8.95 1.70 10.42
C TYR A 50 10.35 1.31 9.93
N GLY A 51 10.56 1.24 8.61
CA GLY A 51 11.80 0.71 8.05
C GLY A 51 11.95 -0.79 8.28
N VAL A 52 13.19 -1.27 8.34
CA VAL A 52 13.50 -2.67 8.71
C VAL A 52 13.46 -2.82 10.22
N SER A 53 12.77 -3.84 10.70
CA SER A 53 12.72 -4.17 12.12
C SER A 53 12.96 -5.67 12.33
N GLU A 54 13.81 -5.99 13.30
CA GLU A 54 14.02 -7.35 13.79
C GLU A 54 13.01 -7.75 14.89
N SER A 55 12.24 -6.76 15.40
CA SER A 55 11.19 -7.05 16.37
C SER A 55 10.14 -7.98 15.75
N PRO A 56 9.74 -9.05 16.43
CA PRO A 56 8.68 -9.93 15.95
C PRO A 56 7.32 -9.23 15.90
N ASP A 57 7.16 -8.13 16.63
CA ASP A 57 5.91 -7.40 16.81
C ASP A 57 6.11 -5.90 16.58
N VAL A 58 5.70 -5.42 15.40
CA VAL A 58 5.79 -4.01 15.00
C VAL A 58 4.42 -3.36 15.15
N THR A 59 4.18 -2.82 16.34
CA THR A 59 2.95 -2.08 16.69
C THR A 59 3.08 -0.60 16.34
N GLU A 60 2.02 0.19 16.61
CA GLU A 60 2.00 1.64 16.37
C GLU A 60 3.00 2.43 17.23
N ASP A 61 3.42 1.87 18.36
CA ASP A 61 4.39 2.48 19.30
C ASP A 61 5.84 2.18 18.88
N HIS A 62 6.06 1.35 17.87
CA HIS A 62 7.40 1.04 17.36
C HIS A 62 8.06 2.30 16.78
N PRO A 63 9.37 2.52 17.01
CA PRO A 63 10.09 3.65 16.45
C PRO A 63 9.98 3.75 14.93
N LEU A 64 9.86 4.96 14.41
CA LEU A 64 9.87 5.22 12.98
C LEU A 64 11.32 5.39 12.50
N VAL A 65 11.81 4.45 11.70
CA VAL A 65 13.17 4.42 11.14
C VAL A 65 13.09 4.30 9.61
N PRO A 66 12.53 5.32 8.93
CA PRO A 66 12.29 5.26 7.49
C PRO A 66 13.58 5.20 6.69
N LEU A 67 13.63 4.33 5.65
CA LEU A 67 14.82 4.13 4.81
C LEU A 67 14.90 5.10 3.62
N THR A 68 13.78 5.69 3.22
CA THR A 68 13.68 6.53 2.03
C THR A 68 13.03 7.87 2.35
N LEU A 69 13.21 8.88 1.49
CA LEU A 69 12.57 10.18 1.66
C LEU A 69 11.05 10.08 1.61
N TYR A 70 10.49 9.23 0.76
CA TYR A 70 9.04 8.97 0.72
C TYR A 70 8.52 8.53 2.10
N ASN A 71 9.15 7.53 2.69
CA ASN A 71 8.76 6.98 3.99
C ASN A 71 8.98 7.99 5.12
N LYS A 72 10.10 8.72 5.07
CA LYS A 72 10.42 9.79 6.03
C LYS A 72 9.33 10.86 6.03
N TYR A 73 8.93 11.35 4.86
CA TYR A 73 7.92 12.41 4.77
C TYR A 73 6.52 11.92 5.15
N LYS A 74 6.19 10.65 4.86
CA LYS A 74 4.98 10.03 5.38
C LYS A 74 4.94 10.08 6.92
N GLY A 75 6.03 9.72 7.58
CA GLY A 75 6.13 9.79 9.05
C GLY A 75 6.12 11.22 9.59
N MET A 76 6.83 12.16 8.92
CA MET A 76 6.88 13.57 9.35
C MET A 76 5.51 14.28 9.29
N CYS A 77 4.65 13.88 8.39
CA CYS A 77 3.30 14.44 8.29
C CYS A 77 2.38 14.05 9.46
N GLU A 78 2.65 12.96 10.15
CA GLU A 78 1.83 12.53 11.29
C GLU A 78 1.82 13.54 12.44
N PRO A 79 2.97 13.96 13.01
CA PRO A 79 2.99 14.98 14.05
C PRO A 79 2.51 16.35 13.56
N LEU A 80 2.67 16.67 12.27
CA LEU A 80 2.10 17.90 11.70
C LEU A 80 0.57 17.88 11.74
N LEU A 81 -0.06 16.72 11.47
CA LEU A 81 -1.50 16.56 11.58
C LEU A 81 -1.96 16.67 13.04
N TRP A 82 -1.27 16.01 13.97
CA TRP A 82 -1.70 15.94 15.38
C TRP A 82 -1.71 17.30 16.09
N LYS A 83 -0.88 18.25 15.67
CA LYS A 83 -0.92 19.64 16.19
C LYS A 83 -2.28 20.31 16.00
N HIS A 84 -3.07 19.87 15.02
CA HIS A 84 -4.36 20.46 14.68
C HIS A 84 -5.55 19.71 15.28
N GLN A 85 -5.32 18.58 15.98
CA GLN A 85 -6.37 17.81 16.65
C GLN A 85 -7.13 18.71 17.62
N SER A 86 -8.46 18.65 17.54
CA SER A 86 -9.36 19.31 18.50
C SER A 86 -10.73 18.58 18.49
N PRO A 87 -11.63 18.88 19.43
CA PRO A 87 -12.98 18.30 19.42
C PRO A 87 -13.75 18.57 18.11
N GLU A 88 -13.49 19.70 17.47
CA GLU A 88 -14.16 20.13 16.22
C GLU A 88 -13.43 19.64 14.95
N PHE A 89 -12.19 19.14 15.09
CA PHE A 89 -11.37 18.67 13.97
C PHE A 89 -10.64 17.39 14.36
N VAL A 90 -11.30 16.26 14.17
CA VAL A 90 -10.80 14.93 14.52
C VAL A 90 -9.77 14.45 13.50
N CYS A 91 -8.56 14.18 13.97
CA CYS A 91 -7.46 13.69 13.16
C CYS A 91 -7.20 12.19 13.44
N VAL A 92 -7.08 11.39 12.38
CA VAL A 92 -6.69 9.99 12.48
C VAL A 92 -5.67 9.63 11.41
N THR A 93 -4.66 8.85 11.79
CA THR A 93 -3.62 8.36 10.90
C THR A 93 -3.76 6.86 10.68
N ILE A 94 -3.69 6.42 9.42
CA ILE A 94 -3.62 5.01 9.04
C ILE A 94 -2.27 4.74 8.42
N ARG A 95 -1.59 3.69 8.88
CA ARG A 95 -0.35 3.14 8.31
C ARG A 95 -0.68 1.85 7.56
N PRO A 96 -1.16 1.94 6.30
CA PRO A 96 -1.57 0.75 5.56
C PRO A 96 -0.37 -0.06 5.10
N ALA A 97 -0.60 -1.36 5.02
CA ALA A 97 0.25 -2.32 4.32
C ALA A 97 0.21 -2.10 2.79
N THR A 98 1.03 -2.85 2.05
CA THR A 98 1.01 -2.85 0.58
C THR A 98 -0.36 -3.34 0.08
N LEU A 99 -0.98 -2.56 -0.78
CA LEU A 99 -2.29 -2.90 -1.31
C LEU A 99 -2.19 -3.88 -2.47
N CYS A 100 -3.17 -4.78 -2.56
CA CYS A 100 -3.26 -5.78 -3.62
C CYS A 100 -4.73 -5.98 -4.06
N GLY A 101 -4.91 -6.69 -5.18
CA GLY A 101 -6.22 -6.91 -5.78
C GLY A 101 -6.52 -5.92 -6.92
N TYR A 102 -7.71 -6.07 -7.50
CA TYR A 102 -8.14 -5.26 -8.64
C TYR A 102 -8.72 -3.91 -8.18
N ALA A 103 -8.38 -2.87 -8.90
CA ALA A 103 -8.98 -1.54 -8.75
C ALA A 103 -9.13 -0.85 -10.13
N PRO A 104 -10.10 0.08 -10.31
CA PRO A 104 -10.27 0.80 -11.58
C PRO A 104 -9.00 1.55 -12.03
N ARG A 105 -8.29 2.19 -11.11
CA ARG A 105 -6.92 2.71 -11.33
C ARG A 105 -5.93 1.64 -10.88
N GLN A 106 -5.78 0.60 -11.71
CA GLN A 106 -4.91 -0.53 -11.39
C GLN A 106 -3.43 -0.12 -11.34
N ARG A 107 -2.73 -0.59 -10.30
CA ARG A 107 -1.27 -0.59 -10.22
C ARG A 107 -0.75 -2.02 -10.38
N LEU A 108 0.17 -2.20 -11.34
CA LEU A 108 0.84 -3.48 -11.59
C LEU A 108 2.34 -3.43 -11.24
N ASP A 109 2.73 -2.46 -10.42
CA ASP A 109 4.08 -2.28 -9.88
C ASP A 109 4.17 -2.59 -8.36
N LEU A 110 3.19 -3.30 -7.82
CA LEU A 110 3.14 -3.79 -6.43
C LEU A 110 3.27 -5.31 -6.38
N SER A 111 3.86 -5.86 -5.32
CA SER A 111 4.30 -7.27 -5.23
C SER A 111 3.27 -8.30 -5.73
N VAL A 112 2.10 -8.38 -5.13
CA VAL A 112 1.06 -9.35 -5.53
C VAL A 112 0.62 -9.10 -6.98
N ASN A 113 0.39 -7.83 -7.31
CA ASN A 113 -0.19 -7.44 -8.59
C ASN A 113 0.79 -7.68 -9.76
N ILE A 114 2.09 -7.34 -9.59
CA ILE A 114 3.10 -7.54 -10.63
C ILE A 114 3.39 -9.03 -10.86
N LEU A 115 3.49 -9.83 -9.79
CA LEU A 115 3.72 -11.27 -9.92
C LEU A 115 2.53 -11.95 -10.61
N THR A 116 1.30 -11.55 -10.30
CA THR A 116 0.09 -12.05 -10.98
C THR A 116 0.07 -11.66 -12.45
N ASN A 117 0.43 -10.41 -12.78
CA ASN A 117 0.53 -9.92 -14.15
C ASN A 117 1.55 -10.73 -14.96
N HIS A 118 2.72 -11.00 -14.38
CA HIS A 118 3.76 -11.80 -15.02
C HIS A 118 3.34 -13.26 -15.19
N ALA A 119 2.74 -13.87 -14.17
CA ALA A 119 2.23 -15.24 -14.24
C ALA A 119 1.21 -15.39 -15.37
N PHE A 120 0.27 -14.44 -15.48
CA PHE A 120 -0.77 -14.49 -16.50
C PHE A 120 -0.24 -14.22 -17.92
N ASN A 121 0.55 -13.16 -18.13
CA ASN A 121 0.95 -12.73 -19.47
C ASN A 121 2.27 -13.35 -19.95
N ALA A 122 3.25 -13.54 -19.07
CA ALA A 122 4.57 -14.07 -19.44
C ALA A 122 4.71 -15.58 -19.15
N GLY A 123 3.74 -16.22 -18.51
CA GLY A 123 3.77 -17.65 -18.17
C GLY A 123 4.91 -18.02 -17.19
N LYS A 124 5.48 -17.05 -16.49
CA LYS A 124 6.53 -17.25 -15.48
C LYS A 124 6.48 -16.16 -14.42
N ILE A 125 7.03 -16.47 -13.24
CA ILE A 125 7.17 -15.52 -12.12
C ILE A 125 8.65 -15.32 -11.84
N THR A 126 9.14 -14.08 -11.89
CA THR A 126 10.51 -13.75 -11.48
C THR A 126 10.47 -13.16 -10.08
N VAL A 127 11.21 -13.76 -9.15
CA VAL A 127 11.35 -13.35 -7.76
C VAL A 127 12.76 -12.82 -7.55
N PHE A 128 12.88 -11.59 -7.08
CA PHE A 128 14.15 -11.00 -6.67
C PHE A 128 14.35 -11.22 -5.16
N GLY A 129 15.36 -12.01 -4.78
CA GLY A 129 15.56 -12.49 -3.42
C GLY A 129 14.54 -13.54 -3.02
N GLY A 130 13.49 -13.15 -2.27
CA GLY A 130 12.36 -14.01 -1.93
C GLY A 130 12.07 -14.11 -0.44
N SER A 131 13.05 -13.96 0.44
CA SER A 131 12.87 -14.04 1.91
C SER A 131 12.31 -12.76 2.54
N GLN A 132 12.50 -11.61 1.86
CA GLN A 132 12.04 -10.33 2.38
C GLN A 132 10.51 -10.28 2.52
N LYS A 133 10.06 -9.91 3.71
CA LYS A 133 8.63 -9.83 4.04
C LYS A 133 8.00 -8.54 3.55
N ARG A 134 6.73 -8.62 3.21
CA ARG A 134 5.85 -7.49 2.90
C ARG A 134 4.51 -7.69 3.60
N PRO A 135 4.05 -6.72 4.40
CA PRO A 135 2.69 -6.72 4.86
C PRO A 135 1.77 -6.40 3.70
N ASN A 136 0.65 -7.07 3.62
CA ASN A 136 -0.32 -6.92 2.53
C ASN A 136 -1.71 -6.67 3.08
N LEU A 137 -2.52 -5.93 2.31
CA LEU A 137 -3.93 -5.68 2.58
C LEU A 137 -4.70 -5.63 1.26
N HIS A 138 -5.83 -6.31 1.20
CA HIS A 138 -6.69 -6.24 0.03
C HIS A 138 -7.28 -4.84 -0.14
N ILE A 139 -7.40 -4.37 -1.40
CA ILE A 139 -7.91 -3.02 -1.70
C ILE A 139 -9.34 -2.82 -1.21
N GLN A 140 -10.20 -3.84 -1.28
CA GLN A 140 -11.55 -3.75 -0.75
C GLN A 140 -11.57 -3.56 0.76
N ASP A 141 -10.76 -4.32 1.50
CA ASP A 141 -10.65 -4.16 2.96
C ASP A 141 -10.16 -2.74 3.34
N LYS A 142 -9.28 -2.16 2.52
CA LYS A 142 -8.90 -0.75 2.72
C LYS A 142 -10.08 0.20 2.50
N CYS A 143 -10.89 -0.02 1.48
CA CYS A 143 -12.10 0.79 1.24
C CYS A 143 -13.08 0.65 2.40
N ASP A 144 -13.32 -0.57 2.88
CA ASP A 144 -14.19 -0.85 4.02
C ASP A 144 -13.68 -0.17 5.30
N LEU A 145 -12.35 -0.18 5.52
CA LEU A 145 -11.74 0.55 6.62
C LEU A 145 -11.99 2.06 6.54
N TYR A 146 -11.83 2.66 5.36
CA TYR A 146 -12.09 4.10 5.20
C TYR A 146 -13.56 4.45 5.40
N GLN A 147 -14.47 3.59 4.96
CA GLN A 147 -15.89 3.76 5.25
C GLN A 147 -16.15 3.69 6.75
N LEU A 148 -15.62 2.68 7.44
CA LEU A 148 -15.72 2.59 8.91
C LEU A 148 -15.19 3.85 9.60
N LEU A 149 -14.05 4.37 9.17
CA LEU A 149 -13.44 5.58 9.74
C LEU A 149 -14.27 6.85 9.50
N LEU A 150 -15.17 6.86 8.53
CA LEU A 150 -16.09 7.98 8.30
C LEU A 150 -17.33 7.89 9.22
N GLU A 151 -17.68 6.70 9.73
CA GLU A 151 -18.90 6.42 10.44
C GLU A 151 -18.70 6.24 11.97
N VAL A 152 -17.53 5.72 12.37
CA VAL A 152 -17.23 5.41 13.79
C VAL A 152 -17.22 6.66 14.67
N ASP A 153 -17.50 6.49 15.97
CA ASP A 153 -17.48 7.57 16.94
C ASP A 153 -16.12 8.27 17.01
N ASP A 154 -16.14 9.60 17.13
CA ASP A 154 -14.94 10.44 17.10
C ASP A 154 -13.96 10.11 18.24
N ASP A 155 -14.45 9.73 19.43
CA ASP A 155 -13.63 9.39 20.60
C ASP A 155 -12.73 8.16 20.37
N LYS A 156 -13.14 7.23 19.51
CA LYS A 156 -12.37 6.03 19.17
C LYS A 156 -11.18 6.31 18.23
N ILE A 157 -11.22 7.44 17.50
CA ILE A 157 -10.23 7.73 16.47
C ILE A 157 -9.48 9.05 16.67
N ALA A 158 -9.96 9.91 17.57
CA ALA A 158 -9.35 11.22 17.81
C ALA A 158 -7.90 11.11 18.25
N GLY A 159 -6.99 11.65 17.44
CA GLY A 159 -5.54 11.61 17.68
C GLY A 159 -4.91 10.21 17.58
N GLN A 160 -5.63 9.22 17.04
CA GLN A 160 -5.15 7.86 16.96
C GLN A 160 -4.36 7.58 15.67
N THR A 161 -3.41 6.65 15.81
CA THR A 161 -2.74 6.00 14.68
C THR A 161 -3.07 4.51 14.70
N PHE A 162 -3.34 3.94 13.52
CA PHE A 162 -3.62 2.52 13.35
C PHE A 162 -2.78 1.92 12.22
N ASN A 163 -2.14 0.79 12.49
CA ASN A 163 -1.65 -0.09 11.45
C ASN A 163 -2.84 -0.78 10.75
N ALA A 164 -2.74 -0.92 9.45
CA ALA A 164 -3.75 -1.61 8.66
C ALA A 164 -3.08 -2.59 7.68
N GLY A 165 -2.84 -3.81 8.16
CA GLY A 165 -2.31 -4.94 7.42
C GLY A 165 -3.09 -6.20 7.74
N PHE A 166 -2.89 -7.26 6.93
CA PHE A 166 -3.52 -8.56 7.19
C PHE A 166 -2.50 -9.70 7.18
N GLN A 167 -1.81 -9.91 6.06
CA GLN A 167 -0.86 -11.01 5.90
C GLN A 167 0.55 -10.47 5.70
N ASN A 168 1.47 -10.86 6.59
CA ASN A 168 2.90 -10.57 6.49
C ASN A 168 3.59 -11.75 5.78
N LEU A 169 3.72 -11.67 4.46
CA LEU A 169 4.24 -12.75 3.62
C LEU A 169 5.59 -12.37 3.01
N SER A 170 6.47 -13.35 2.86
CA SER A 170 7.67 -13.21 2.04
C SER A 170 7.31 -13.12 0.55
N ILE A 171 8.18 -12.54 -0.26
CA ILE A 171 7.96 -12.48 -1.71
C ILE A 171 7.87 -13.87 -2.32
N MET A 172 8.59 -14.86 -1.77
CA MET A 172 8.49 -16.24 -2.24
C MET A 172 7.12 -16.86 -1.90
N GLU A 173 6.59 -16.66 -0.69
CA GLU A 173 5.25 -17.13 -0.33
C GLU A 173 4.18 -16.49 -1.23
N ILE A 174 4.29 -15.18 -1.51
CA ILE A 174 3.41 -14.50 -2.46
C ILE A 174 3.52 -15.14 -3.85
N ALA A 175 4.73 -15.42 -4.34
CA ALA A 175 4.94 -16.06 -5.64
C ALA A 175 4.30 -17.46 -5.73
N GLN A 176 4.39 -18.23 -4.65
CA GLN A 176 3.76 -19.56 -4.57
C GLN A 176 2.22 -19.47 -4.57
N ILE A 177 1.64 -18.51 -3.86
CA ILE A 177 0.21 -18.25 -3.88
C ILE A 177 -0.23 -17.86 -5.30
N VAL A 178 0.48 -16.90 -5.92
CA VAL A 178 0.20 -16.46 -7.29
C VAL A 178 0.25 -17.62 -8.27
N LYS A 179 1.33 -18.44 -8.25
CA LYS A 179 1.47 -19.62 -9.10
C LYS A 179 0.25 -20.53 -8.95
N ARG A 180 -0.05 -20.94 -7.73
CA ARG A 180 -1.16 -21.85 -7.44
C ARG A 180 -2.51 -21.31 -7.93
N VAL A 181 -2.83 -20.06 -7.61
CA VAL A 181 -4.12 -19.47 -7.96
C VAL A 181 -4.24 -19.24 -9.46
N VAL A 182 -3.20 -18.72 -10.13
CA VAL A 182 -3.24 -18.50 -11.57
C VAL A 182 -3.37 -19.83 -12.33
N GLN A 183 -2.68 -20.90 -11.91
CA GLN A 183 -2.85 -22.23 -12.51
C GLN A 183 -4.24 -22.82 -12.29
N GLN A 184 -4.88 -22.57 -11.14
CA GLN A 184 -6.27 -22.97 -10.89
C GLN A 184 -7.26 -22.22 -11.77
N GLU A 185 -7.05 -20.91 -11.94
CA GLU A 185 -7.94 -20.04 -12.73
C GLU A 185 -7.75 -20.18 -14.25
N PHE A 186 -6.57 -20.64 -14.69
CA PHE A 186 -6.14 -20.79 -16.08
C PHE A 186 -5.38 -22.11 -16.29
N PRO A 187 -6.06 -23.27 -16.18
CA PRO A 187 -5.41 -24.58 -16.31
C PRO A 187 -4.67 -24.78 -17.65
N GLU A 188 -5.14 -24.10 -18.71
CA GLU A 188 -4.55 -24.14 -20.03
C GLU A 188 -3.13 -23.54 -20.10
N LYS A 189 -2.72 -22.76 -19.10
CA LYS A 189 -1.35 -22.19 -19.04
C LYS A 189 -0.29 -23.21 -18.61
N GLY A 190 -0.71 -24.34 -18.09
CA GLY A 190 0.20 -25.39 -17.63
C GLY A 190 1.05 -24.97 -16.43
N ASP A 191 2.29 -25.45 -16.36
CA ASP A 191 3.20 -25.11 -15.27
C ASP A 191 3.76 -23.68 -15.43
N ILE A 192 3.70 -22.89 -14.36
CA ILE A 192 4.24 -21.54 -14.29
C ILE A 192 5.50 -21.56 -13.42
N PRO A 193 6.72 -21.55 -14.01
CA PRO A 193 7.95 -21.61 -13.24
C PRO A 193 8.16 -20.34 -12.40
N ILE A 194 8.68 -20.51 -11.18
CA ILE A 194 9.20 -19.44 -10.33
C ILE A 194 10.72 -19.40 -10.51
N ILE A 195 11.23 -18.27 -11.00
CA ILE A 195 12.67 -18.06 -11.24
C ILE A 195 13.17 -17.07 -10.20
N THR A 196 14.12 -17.49 -9.37
CA THR A 196 14.73 -16.65 -8.35
C THR A 196 16.00 -15.98 -8.90
N THR A 197 16.13 -14.68 -8.63
CA THR A 197 17.29 -13.86 -8.99
C THR A 197 17.83 -13.21 -7.70
N PRO A 198 19.14 -13.08 -7.52
CA PRO A 198 19.71 -12.31 -6.39
C PRO A 198 19.17 -10.87 -6.33
N THR A 199 19.17 -10.29 -5.15
CA THR A 199 18.74 -8.90 -4.94
C THR A 199 19.53 -8.25 -3.81
N ASP A 200 19.79 -6.95 -3.95
CA ASP A 200 20.33 -6.09 -2.90
C ASP A 200 19.20 -5.37 -2.12
N ASP A 201 17.94 -5.66 -2.41
CA ASP A 201 16.80 -5.07 -1.68
C ASP A 201 16.70 -5.68 -0.28
N ILE A 202 17.26 -4.97 0.70
CA ILE A 202 17.25 -5.35 2.12
C ILE A 202 15.94 -5.03 2.82
N ARG A 203 15.00 -4.33 2.17
CA ARG A 203 13.73 -3.92 2.78
C ARG A 203 12.90 -5.14 3.12
N SER A 204 12.79 -5.42 4.41
CA SER A 204 11.92 -6.48 4.94
C SER A 204 11.17 -5.88 6.12
N TYR A 205 9.84 -5.84 6.04
CA TYR A 205 9.01 -5.27 7.09
C TYR A 205 7.69 -6.02 7.23
N HIS A 206 7.15 -5.94 8.41
CA HIS A 206 5.89 -6.53 8.81
C HIS A 206 5.22 -5.60 9.82
N VAL A 207 3.95 -5.79 10.07
CA VAL A 207 3.21 -4.97 11.03
C VAL A 207 2.21 -5.81 11.81
N ASN A 208 2.01 -5.44 13.07
CA ASN A 208 0.89 -5.89 13.88
C ASN A 208 -0.27 -4.91 13.71
N SER A 209 -1.46 -5.44 13.48
CA SER A 209 -2.70 -4.66 13.30
C SER A 209 -3.76 -4.98 14.37
N ASP A 210 -3.36 -5.49 15.53
CA ASP A 210 -4.30 -5.87 16.60
C ASP A 210 -5.00 -4.67 17.25
N LYS A 211 -4.33 -3.50 17.25
CA LYS A 211 -4.92 -2.27 17.78
C LYS A 211 -6.21 -1.89 17.04
N ILE A 212 -6.17 -1.90 15.71
CA ILE A 212 -7.35 -1.51 14.92
C ILE A 212 -8.50 -2.49 15.12
N LYS A 213 -8.22 -3.78 15.27
CA LYS A 213 -9.20 -4.81 15.60
C LYS A 213 -9.80 -4.57 16.99
N ARG A 214 -8.96 -4.34 17.99
CA ARG A 214 -9.40 -4.13 19.37
C ARG A 214 -10.24 -2.86 19.55
N VAL A 215 -9.83 -1.75 18.91
CA VAL A 215 -10.46 -0.44 19.11
C VAL A 215 -11.67 -0.23 18.19
N LEU A 216 -11.57 -0.65 16.93
CA LEU A 216 -12.59 -0.38 15.91
C LEU A 216 -13.38 -1.62 15.49
N GLY A 217 -13.01 -2.82 15.97
CA GLY A 217 -13.59 -4.08 15.51
C GLY A 217 -13.25 -4.42 14.04
N PHE A 218 -12.37 -3.66 13.40
CA PHE A 218 -12.01 -3.89 12.01
C PHE A 218 -11.18 -5.14 11.84
N GLN A 219 -11.61 -6.01 10.94
CA GLN A 219 -10.87 -7.22 10.53
C GLN A 219 -10.94 -7.33 9.00
N PRO A 220 -9.79 -7.44 8.32
CA PRO A 220 -9.76 -7.75 6.89
C PRO A 220 -10.49 -9.06 6.59
N LYS A 221 -11.20 -9.11 5.47
CA LYS A 221 -12.01 -10.25 5.05
C LYS A 221 -11.43 -11.00 3.84
N HIS A 222 -10.52 -10.34 3.10
CA HIS A 222 -10.00 -10.86 1.84
C HIS A 222 -8.52 -11.26 2.00
N SER A 223 -8.22 -12.47 1.61
CA SER A 223 -6.87 -13.04 1.60
C SER A 223 -6.05 -12.61 0.38
N MET A 224 -4.76 -12.97 0.35
CA MET A 224 -3.92 -12.81 -0.85
C MET A 224 -4.42 -13.64 -2.03
N GLU A 225 -4.95 -14.83 -1.76
CA GLU A 225 -5.61 -15.66 -2.79
C GLU A 225 -6.77 -14.93 -3.44
N ASP A 226 -7.59 -14.21 -2.66
CA ASP A 226 -8.71 -13.43 -3.18
C ASP A 226 -8.22 -12.28 -4.04
N ALA A 227 -7.16 -11.60 -3.63
CA ALA A 227 -6.53 -10.54 -4.43
C ALA A 227 -6.03 -11.06 -5.79
N VAL A 228 -5.42 -12.24 -5.82
CA VAL A 228 -4.97 -12.87 -7.08
C VAL A 228 -6.16 -13.29 -7.93
N ARG A 229 -7.23 -13.87 -7.34
CA ARG A 229 -8.47 -14.23 -8.07
C ARG A 229 -9.15 -13.00 -8.68
N ASP A 230 -9.19 -11.88 -7.96
CA ASP A 230 -9.74 -10.63 -8.48
C ASP A 230 -9.00 -10.15 -9.73
N LEU A 231 -7.66 -10.21 -9.70
CA LEU A 231 -6.83 -9.89 -10.87
C LEU A 231 -7.07 -10.89 -12.02
N CYS A 232 -7.14 -12.19 -11.74
CA CYS A 232 -7.47 -13.21 -12.74
C CYS A 232 -8.82 -12.94 -13.39
N LYS A 233 -9.84 -12.59 -12.59
CA LYS A 233 -11.15 -12.20 -13.09
C LYS A 233 -11.10 -10.96 -13.98
N ALA A 234 -10.31 -9.94 -13.57
CA ALA A 234 -10.12 -8.74 -14.37
C ALA A 234 -9.43 -9.03 -15.70
N PHE A 235 -8.43 -9.92 -15.74
CA PHE A 235 -7.81 -10.39 -16.98
C PHE A 235 -8.80 -11.13 -17.89
N LYS A 236 -9.59 -12.09 -17.34
CA LYS A 236 -10.64 -12.80 -18.08
C LYS A 236 -11.66 -11.85 -18.71
N GLN A 237 -11.96 -10.75 -18.05
CA GLN A 237 -12.92 -9.74 -18.49
C GLN A 237 -12.32 -8.67 -19.42
N GLY A 238 -11.04 -8.76 -19.78
CA GLY A 238 -10.37 -7.77 -20.62
C GLY A 238 -10.22 -6.37 -19.99
N LYS A 239 -10.35 -6.26 -18.66
CA LYS A 239 -10.26 -4.98 -17.94
C LYS A 239 -8.84 -4.45 -17.78
N LEU A 240 -7.84 -5.25 -18.08
CA LEU A 240 -6.43 -4.92 -18.00
C LEU A 240 -5.72 -5.09 -19.35
N PRO A 241 -6.14 -4.33 -20.39
CA PRO A 241 -5.53 -4.44 -21.72
C PRO A 241 -4.09 -3.96 -21.67
N ASN A 242 -3.21 -4.59 -22.48
CA ASN A 242 -1.79 -4.22 -22.62
C ASN A 242 -1.03 -4.09 -21.29
N SER A 243 -1.41 -4.88 -20.28
CA SER A 243 -0.98 -4.75 -18.89
C SER A 243 0.54 -4.89 -18.66
N MET A 244 1.30 -5.41 -19.63
CA MET A 244 2.76 -5.49 -19.57
C MET A 244 3.45 -4.21 -20.08
N GLN A 245 2.81 -3.46 -20.99
CA GLN A 245 3.42 -2.33 -21.71
C GLN A 245 2.83 -0.98 -21.33
N ASP A 246 1.52 -0.90 -21.10
CA ASP A 246 0.85 0.37 -20.84
C ASP A 246 1.38 1.04 -19.56
N THR A 247 1.95 2.22 -19.72
CA THR A 247 2.55 3.01 -18.64
C THR A 247 1.55 3.39 -17.56
N PHE A 248 0.26 3.42 -17.88
CA PHE A 248 -0.82 3.71 -16.94
C PHE A 248 -0.80 2.79 -15.70
N TYR A 249 -0.32 1.55 -15.84
CA TYR A 249 -0.23 0.60 -14.72
C TYR A 249 1.02 0.71 -13.87
N PHE A 250 2.01 1.54 -14.27
CA PHE A 250 3.32 1.62 -13.64
C PHE A 250 3.66 3.08 -13.29
N ASN A 251 3.61 3.44 -12.03
CA ASN A 251 3.78 4.82 -11.59
C ASN A 251 5.07 5.48 -12.11
N VAL A 252 6.20 4.79 -12.00
CA VAL A 252 7.50 5.32 -12.47
C VAL A 252 7.49 5.57 -13.98
N ARG A 253 7.00 4.62 -14.78
CA ARG A 253 6.92 4.75 -16.24
C ARG A 253 6.00 5.91 -16.62
N ARG A 254 4.83 6.00 -15.97
CA ARG A 254 3.86 7.06 -16.23
C ARG A 254 4.39 8.46 -15.90
N LEU A 255 5.08 8.61 -14.77
CA LEU A 255 5.68 9.89 -14.40
C LEU A 255 6.81 10.31 -15.36
N LYS A 256 7.62 9.36 -15.83
CA LYS A 256 8.65 9.64 -16.86
C LYS A 256 8.02 10.10 -18.17
N GLU A 257 6.95 9.45 -18.60
CA GLU A 257 6.20 9.84 -19.82
C GLU A 257 5.63 11.26 -19.70
N LEU A 258 5.00 11.57 -18.58
CA LEU A 258 4.43 12.91 -18.32
C LEU A 258 5.48 14.02 -18.22
N LYS A 259 6.73 13.71 -17.85
CA LYS A 259 7.82 14.68 -17.83
C LYS A 259 8.48 14.87 -19.21
N ALA A 260 8.30 13.90 -20.11
CA ALA A 260 8.82 13.97 -21.47
C ALA A 260 7.85 14.67 -22.44
N ALA A 261 6.62 14.87 -22.02
CA ALA A 261 5.58 15.61 -22.74
C ALA A 261 5.50 17.06 -22.27
#